data_827a0687c76226dd2272d4fa422a19f1
#
_entry.id   827a0687c76226dd2272d4fa422a19f1
#
_cell.length_a   1.000
_cell.length_b   1.000
_cell.length_c   1.000
_cell.angle_alpha   90.00
_cell.angle_beta   90.00
_cell.angle_gamma   90.00
#
_symmetry.space_group_name_H-M   'P 1'
#
loop_
_entity.id
_entity.type
_entity.pdbx_description
1 polymer ?
#
loop_
_entity_poly.entity_id
_entity_poly.type
_entity_poly.pdbx_seq_one_letter_code
_entity_poly.pdbx_strand_id
1 'polypeptide(L)'
;PEKDPNFVKFGFYNDLRKILTSKMFYPVFITGLSGNGKTYGSQQLCAHLKRECITVPITIETDESDLLGDKTLIDGNVVFSQGPVVDAMERGAVLILDEVDLASNKIMCLQSIIDGKGVYLKKDNRFVKPAPGFTVIATANTKGKGSDDGRFIGTNVMNEAFLERF
;
A
#
# COMPACT_ATOMS: atom_id res chain seq x y z
N PRO A 1 5.60 -2.02 13.16
CA PRO A 1 6.67 -3.02 13.01
C PRO A 1 7.82 -2.77 13.97
N GLU A 2 8.56 -3.82 14.27
CA GLU A 2 9.71 -3.73 15.15
C GLU A 2 10.95 -3.26 14.38
N LYS A 3 11.81 -2.52 15.07
CA LYS A 3 13.08 -2.08 14.48
C LYS A 3 14.07 -3.24 14.40
N ASP A 4 14.76 -3.35 13.27
CA ASP A 4 15.83 -4.31 13.09
C ASP A 4 17.16 -3.59 13.27
N PRO A 5 17.97 -3.96 14.30
CA PRO A 5 19.25 -3.28 14.54
C PRO A 5 20.29 -3.53 13.43
N ASN A 6 20.07 -4.56 12.60
CA ASN A 6 20.98 -4.87 11.51
C ASN A 6 20.54 -4.27 10.17
N PHE A 7 19.46 -3.48 10.16
CA PHE A 7 18.96 -2.90 8.93
C PHE A 7 19.95 -1.88 8.37
N VAL A 8 20.25 -2.03 7.07
CA VAL A 8 21.10 -1.10 6.33
C VAL A 8 20.23 -0.25 5.40
N LYS A 9 20.43 1.07 5.44
CA LYS A 9 19.66 1.99 4.62
C LYS A 9 19.91 1.75 3.12
N PHE A 10 18.86 1.94 2.32
CA PHE A 10 18.90 1.74 0.88
C PHE A 10 18.79 3.10 0.15
N GLY A 11 18.96 3.09 -1.19
CA GLY A 11 19.11 4.31 -1.98
C GLY A 11 17.94 5.31 -1.89
N PHE A 12 16.69 4.85 -1.82
CA PHE A 12 15.52 5.73 -1.75
C PHE A 12 15.07 6.06 -0.32
N TYR A 13 15.81 5.60 0.69
CA TYR A 13 15.43 5.72 2.09
C TYR A 13 15.20 7.17 2.53
N ASN A 14 16.13 8.05 2.18
CA ASN A 14 16.05 9.46 2.62
C ASN A 14 14.87 10.19 1.98
N ASP A 15 14.58 9.92 0.72
CA ASP A 15 13.45 10.54 0.03
C ASP A 15 12.13 10.06 0.61
N LEU A 16 12.00 8.75 0.83
CA LEU A 16 10.81 8.18 1.42
C LEU A 16 10.61 8.69 2.86
N ARG A 17 11.72 8.84 3.61
CA ARG A 17 11.66 9.38 4.97
C ARG A 17 11.05 10.79 5.00
N LYS A 18 11.44 11.65 4.08
CA LYS A 18 10.89 13.00 3.99
C LYS A 18 9.38 12.98 3.76
N ILE A 19 8.94 12.11 2.87
CA ILE A 19 7.52 11.97 2.55
C ILE A 19 6.74 11.47 3.75
N LEU A 20 7.19 10.41 4.40
CA LEU A 20 6.47 9.85 5.54
C LEU A 20 6.51 10.76 6.77
N THR A 21 7.58 11.53 6.94
CA THR A 21 7.68 12.50 8.02
C THR A 21 6.68 13.64 7.86
N SER A 22 6.37 14.02 6.63
CA SER A 22 5.41 15.10 6.36
C SER A 22 3.99 14.73 6.76
N LYS A 23 3.68 13.45 6.83
CA LYS A 23 2.34 12.90 7.10
C LYS A 23 1.28 13.33 6.07
N MET A 24 1.72 13.89 4.96
CA MET A 24 0.84 14.24 3.85
C MET A 24 0.53 13.01 3.00
N PHE A 25 -0.60 13.02 2.34
CA PHE A 25 -0.93 11.97 1.39
C PHE A 25 -0.04 12.13 0.15
N TYR A 26 0.86 11.19 -0.03
CA TYR A 26 1.79 11.19 -1.16
C TYR A 26 2.07 9.75 -1.56
N PRO A 27 1.27 9.16 -2.45
CA PRO A 27 1.47 7.78 -2.89
C PRO A 27 2.81 7.62 -3.59
N VAL A 28 3.49 6.53 -3.27
CA VAL A 28 4.84 6.24 -3.77
C VAL A 28 4.83 4.88 -4.45
N PHE A 29 5.52 4.80 -5.59
CA PHE A 29 5.72 3.54 -6.30
C PHE A 29 7.21 3.24 -6.35
N ILE A 30 7.61 2.11 -5.79
CA ILE A 30 9.01 1.70 -5.71
C ILE A 30 9.20 0.48 -6.58
N THR A 31 10.09 0.59 -7.57
CA THR A 31 10.42 -0.53 -8.46
C THR A 31 11.85 -0.98 -8.24
N GLY A 32 12.13 -2.22 -8.56
CA GLY A 32 13.47 -2.80 -8.46
C GLY A 32 13.41 -4.31 -8.63
N LEU A 33 14.56 -4.93 -8.65
CA LEU A 33 14.62 -6.39 -8.72
C LEU A 33 14.08 -7.03 -7.45
N SER A 34 13.55 -8.24 -7.59
CA SER A 34 13.09 -9.03 -6.45
C SER A 34 14.25 -9.22 -5.47
N GLY A 35 13.96 -9.11 -4.18
CA GLY A 35 14.98 -9.31 -3.14
C GLY A 35 15.76 -8.06 -2.77
N ASN A 36 15.45 -6.89 -3.37
CA ASN A 36 16.14 -5.64 -3.04
C ASN A 36 15.62 -4.95 -1.76
N GLY A 37 14.75 -5.63 -1.01
CA GLY A 37 14.29 -5.12 0.28
C GLY A 37 13.34 -3.93 0.22
N LYS A 38 12.63 -3.75 -0.88
CA LYS A 38 11.69 -2.62 -1.04
C LYS A 38 10.65 -2.56 0.07
N THR A 39 9.96 -3.66 0.29
CA THR A 39 8.92 -3.75 1.31
C THR A 39 9.52 -3.73 2.72
N TYR A 40 10.55 -4.52 2.94
CA TYR A 40 11.21 -4.57 4.24
C TYR A 40 11.77 -3.20 4.64
N GLY A 41 12.42 -2.52 3.71
CA GLY A 41 12.95 -1.18 3.95
C GLY A 41 11.87 -0.17 4.29
N SER A 42 10.73 -0.24 3.60
CA SER A 42 9.59 0.63 3.88
C SER A 42 9.02 0.36 5.27
N GLN A 43 8.92 -0.90 5.67
CA GLN A 43 8.47 -1.27 7.02
C GLN A 43 9.42 -0.79 8.09
N GLN A 44 10.73 -0.93 7.87
CA GLN A 44 11.74 -0.46 8.82
C GLN A 44 11.71 1.06 8.97
N LEU A 45 11.49 1.77 7.88
CA LEU A 45 11.34 3.23 7.95
C LEU A 45 10.13 3.62 8.79
N CYS A 46 9.00 2.95 8.61
CA CYS A 46 7.82 3.20 9.45
C CYS A 46 8.12 2.94 10.93
N ALA A 47 8.88 1.89 11.23
CA ALA A 47 9.28 1.59 12.61
C ALA A 47 10.14 2.71 13.19
N HIS A 48 11.11 3.21 12.42
CA HIS A 48 11.97 4.32 12.86
C HIS A 48 11.18 5.61 13.10
N LEU A 49 10.17 5.86 12.29
CA LEU A 49 9.33 7.05 12.42
C LEU A 49 8.16 6.87 13.39
N LYS A 50 8.06 5.70 14.01
CA LYS A 50 6.96 5.34 14.92
C LYS A 50 5.61 5.47 14.25
N ARG A 51 5.54 5.11 12.97
CA ARG A 51 4.31 5.11 12.20
C ARG A 51 3.80 3.69 12.02
N GLU A 52 2.50 3.53 12.20
CA GLU A 52 1.86 2.25 11.89
C GLU A 52 1.90 2.02 10.39
N CYS A 53 2.21 0.78 9.99
CA CYS A 53 2.05 0.37 8.60
C CYS A 53 1.27 -0.92 8.54
N ILE A 54 0.50 -1.05 7.46
CA ILE A 54 -0.25 -2.27 7.16
C ILE A 54 0.21 -2.73 5.79
N THR A 55 0.78 -3.93 5.73
CA THR A 55 1.29 -4.51 4.50
C THR A 55 0.32 -5.52 3.94
N VAL A 56 -0.02 -5.36 2.67
CA VAL A 56 -0.90 -6.29 1.96
C VAL A 56 -0.13 -6.89 0.81
N PRO A 57 0.18 -8.19 0.86
CA PRO A 57 0.78 -8.87 -0.29
C PRO A 57 -0.27 -9.01 -1.39
N ILE A 58 0.11 -8.61 -2.60
CA ILE A 58 -0.78 -8.68 -3.76
C ILE A 58 -0.43 -9.90 -4.58
N THR A 59 -1.44 -10.63 -5.01
CA THR A 59 -1.32 -11.76 -5.91
C THR A 59 -2.29 -11.60 -7.07
N ILE A 60 -2.21 -12.49 -8.04
CA ILE A 60 -3.16 -12.47 -9.17
C ILE A 60 -4.60 -12.72 -8.71
N GLU A 61 -4.78 -13.35 -7.56
CA GLU A 61 -6.10 -13.67 -7.02
C GLU A 61 -6.66 -12.59 -6.08
N THR A 62 -5.85 -11.62 -5.69
CA THR A 62 -6.29 -10.55 -4.80
C THR A 62 -7.44 -9.77 -5.43
N ASP A 63 -8.52 -9.59 -4.68
CA ASP A 63 -9.72 -8.90 -5.15
C ASP A 63 -10.22 -7.86 -4.15
N GLU A 64 -11.34 -7.24 -4.49
CA GLU A 64 -11.95 -6.19 -3.66
C GLU A 64 -12.29 -6.71 -2.26
N SER A 65 -12.80 -7.92 -2.15
CA SER A 65 -13.15 -8.50 -0.84
C SER A 65 -11.93 -8.66 0.05
N ASP A 66 -10.79 -9.06 -0.53
CA ASP A 66 -9.54 -9.18 0.23
C ASP A 66 -9.04 -7.83 0.73
N LEU A 67 -9.25 -6.78 -0.04
CA LEU A 67 -8.69 -5.46 0.23
C LEU A 67 -9.62 -4.61 1.10
N LEU A 68 -10.89 -4.56 0.76
CA LEU A 68 -11.86 -3.67 1.40
C LEU A 68 -12.71 -4.36 2.46
N GLY A 69 -12.89 -5.65 2.34
CA GLY A 69 -13.69 -6.43 3.27
C GLY A 69 -14.89 -7.09 2.62
N ASP A 70 -15.56 -7.93 3.37
CA ASP A 70 -16.68 -8.70 2.89
C ASP A 70 -17.65 -9.03 4.04
N LYS A 71 -18.83 -9.47 3.69
CA LYS A 71 -19.80 -9.95 4.68
C LYS A 71 -19.39 -11.31 5.18
N THR A 72 -19.48 -11.50 6.49
CA THR A 72 -19.21 -12.78 7.15
C THR A 72 -20.38 -13.13 8.06
N LEU A 73 -20.44 -14.41 8.43
CA LEU A 73 -21.46 -14.91 9.35
C LEU A 73 -20.83 -15.09 10.73
N ILE A 74 -21.34 -14.38 11.73
CA ILE A 74 -20.89 -14.49 13.12
C ILE A 74 -22.12 -14.68 14.00
N ASP A 75 -22.15 -15.78 14.75
CA ASP A 75 -23.24 -16.11 15.67
C ASP A 75 -24.64 -16.03 15.02
N GLY A 76 -24.74 -16.51 13.78
CA GLY A 76 -26.00 -16.48 13.04
C GLY A 76 -26.34 -15.14 12.37
N ASN A 77 -25.53 -14.12 12.57
CA ASN A 77 -25.76 -12.79 12.01
C ASN A 77 -24.76 -12.49 10.87
N VAL A 78 -25.25 -11.85 9.82
CA VAL A 78 -24.39 -11.38 8.74
C VAL A 78 -23.81 -10.03 9.14
N VAL A 79 -22.49 -9.95 9.23
CA VAL A 79 -21.77 -8.71 9.57
C VAL A 79 -20.72 -8.43 8.51
N PHE A 80 -20.40 -7.14 8.35
CA PHE A 80 -19.31 -6.75 7.46
C PHE A 80 -17.97 -6.88 8.21
N SER A 81 -17.03 -7.64 7.63
CA SER A 81 -15.68 -7.77 8.14
C SER A 81 -14.75 -6.89 7.32
N GLN A 82 -14.18 -5.87 7.94
CA GLN A 82 -13.38 -4.84 7.28
C GLN A 82 -12.01 -5.39 6.87
N GLY A 83 -11.60 -5.05 5.64
CA GLY A 83 -10.31 -5.47 5.11
C GLY A 83 -9.17 -4.53 5.50
N PRO A 84 -7.91 -4.94 5.22
CA PRO A 84 -6.73 -4.21 5.66
C PRO A 84 -6.59 -2.81 5.03
N VAL A 85 -7.06 -2.62 3.82
CA VAL A 85 -6.98 -1.29 3.17
C VAL A 85 -7.86 -0.28 3.89
N VAL A 86 -9.08 -0.69 4.26
CA VAL A 86 -9.98 0.19 5.01
C VAL A 86 -9.43 0.47 6.41
N ASP A 87 -8.84 -0.54 7.05
CA ASP A 87 -8.18 -0.35 8.35
C ASP A 87 -7.09 0.72 8.25
N ALA A 88 -6.23 0.64 7.24
CA ALA A 88 -5.17 1.61 7.04
C ALA A 88 -5.73 3.02 6.81
N MET A 89 -6.77 3.14 5.99
CA MET A 89 -7.40 4.43 5.72
C MET A 89 -7.98 5.07 6.99
N GLU A 90 -8.70 4.30 7.77
CA GLU A 90 -9.35 4.82 8.98
C GLU A 90 -8.37 5.14 10.09
N ARG A 91 -7.28 4.41 10.17
CA ARG A 91 -6.25 4.60 11.20
C ARG A 91 -5.21 5.65 10.83
N GLY A 92 -5.23 6.17 9.61
CA GLY A 92 -4.19 7.07 9.15
C GLY A 92 -2.82 6.40 9.05
N ALA A 93 -2.80 5.11 8.75
CA ALA A 93 -1.58 4.31 8.67
C ALA A 93 -0.93 4.43 7.29
N VAL A 94 0.29 3.92 7.17
CA VAL A 94 0.96 3.75 5.88
C VAL A 94 0.53 2.40 5.32
N LEU A 95 -0.11 2.40 4.16
CA LEU A 95 -0.52 1.18 3.48
C LEU A 95 0.57 0.77 2.51
N ILE A 96 1.10 -0.43 2.67
CA ILE A 96 2.12 -0.99 1.77
C ILE A 96 1.48 -2.08 0.93
N LEU A 97 1.40 -1.85 -0.37
CA LEU A 97 0.89 -2.83 -1.34
C LEU A 97 2.09 -3.52 -1.96
N ASP A 98 2.35 -4.75 -1.55
CA ASP A 98 3.55 -5.48 -1.94
C ASP A 98 3.34 -6.24 -3.25
N GLU A 99 4.27 -6.08 -4.18
CA GLU A 99 4.31 -6.79 -5.45
C GLU A 99 3.05 -6.57 -6.32
N VAL A 100 2.68 -5.30 -6.52
CA VAL A 100 1.48 -4.96 -7.32
C VAL A 100 1.58 -5.40 -8.78
N ASP A 101 2.80 -5.70 -9.26
CA ASP A 101 3.01 -6.23 -10.61
C ASP A 101 2.37 -7.61 -10.81
N LEU A 102 2.06 -8.33 -9.74
CA LEU A 102 1.40 -9.63 -9.82
C LEU A 102 -0.12 -9.55 -9.96
N ALA A 103 -0.70 -8.38 -9.72
CA ALA A 103 -2.14 -8.21 -9.63
C ALA A 103 -2.87 -8.43 -10.95
N SER A 104 -4.15 -8.80 -10.86
CA SER A 104 -5.10 -8.72 -11.95
C SER A 104 -5.88 -7.40 -11.85
N ASN A 105 -6.80 -7.17 -12.80
CA ASN A 105 -7.67 -5.98 -12.76
C ASN A 105 -8.67 -5.99 -11.61
N LYS A 106 -8.74 -7.07 -10.84
CA LYS A 106 -9.60 -7.16 -9.65
C LYS A 106 -9.26 -6.16 -8.56
N ILE A 107 -8.07 -5.53 -8.63
CA ILE A 107 -7.67 -4.52 -7.65
C ILE A 107 -7.96 -3.08 -8.11
N MET A 108 -8.73 -2.89 -9.17
CA MET A 108 -9.05 -1.54 -9.66
C MET A 108 -9.85 -0.71 -8.65
N CYS A 109 -10.45 -1.35 -7.66
CA CYS A 109 -11.08 -0.62 -6.54
C CYS A 109 -10.10 0.29 -5.80
N LEU A 110 -8.79 0.04 -5.91
CA LEU A 110 -7.76 0.88 -5.30
C LEU A 110 -7.55 2.21 -6.02
N GLN A 111 -8.08 2.39 -7.23
CA GLN A 111 -7.83 3.59 -8.03
C GLN A 111 -8.22 4.86 -7.28
N SER A 112 -9.42 4.92 -6.73
CA SER A 112 -9.88 6.09 -5.98
C SER A 112 -9.06 6.33 -4.71
N ILE A 113 -8.60 5.27 -4.09
CA ILE A 113 -7.78 5.34 -2.87
C ILE A 113 -6.40 5.93 -3.20
N ILE A 114 -5.80 5.48 -4.30
CA ILE A 114 -4.52 5.99 -4.78
C ILE A 114 -4.64 7.46 -5.19
N ASP A 115 -5.81 7.86 -5.66
CA ASP A 115 -6.09 9.27 -5.99
C ASP A 115 -6.38 10.12 -4.74
N GLY A 116 -6.40 9.53 -3.57
CA GLY A 116 -6.68 10.26 -2.33
C GLY A 116 -8.13 10.57 -2.06
N LYS A 117 -9.04 9.93 -2.79
CA LYS A 117 -10.47 10.27 -2.76
C LYS A 117 -11.31 9.45 -1.80
N GLY A 118 -10.83 8.39 -1.27
CA GLY A 118 -11.64 7.50 -0.47
C GLY A 118 -12.41 6.49 -1.30
N VAL A 119 -13.26 5.71 -0.67
CA VAL A 119 -13.94 4.59 -1.33
C VAL A 119 -15.31 4.35 -0.72
N TYR A 120 -16.28 3.98 -1.55
CA TYR A 120 -17.59 3.56 -1.10
C TYR A 120 -17.63 2.04 -0.93
N LEU A 121 -17.99 1.59 0.26
CA LEU A 121 -18.11 0.17 0.58
C LEU A 121 -19.54 -0.30 0.30
N LYS A 122 -19.74 -0.93 -0.85
CA LYS A 122 -21.07 -1.39 -1.29
C LYS A 122 -21.69 -2.40 -0.30
N LYS A 123 -20.86 -3.27 0.27
CA LYS A 123 -21.34 -4.34 1.16
C LYS A 123 -21.62 -3.85 2.57
N ASP A 124 -21.17 -2.65 2.92
CA ASP A 124 -21.42 -2.05 4.24
C ASP A 124 -22.20 -0.73 4.13
N ASN A 125 -22.53 -0.35 2.93
CA ASN A 125 -23.31 0.86 2.61
C ASN A 125 -22.80 2.12 3.30
N ARG A 126 -21.48 2.34 3.25
CA ARG A 126 -20.87 3.54 3.81
C ARG A 126 -19.67 3.99 2.98
N PHE A 127 -19.34 5.26 3.07
CA PHE A 127 -18.20 5.86 2.41
C PHE A 127 -17.05 6.01 3.42
N VAL A 128 -15.84 5.61 3.04
CA VAL A 128 -14.66 5.74 3.88
C VAL A 128 -13.75 6.80 3.30
N LYS A 129 -13.43 7.80 4.10
CA LYS A 129 -12.44 8.83 3.76
C LYS A 129 -11.11 8.50 4.44
N PRO A 130 -9.99 8.78 3.78
CA PRO A 130 -8.69 8.58 4.44
C PRO A 130 -8.53 9.53 5.63
N ALA A 131 -8.12 8.98 6.76
CA ALA A 131 -7.78 9.77 7.94
C ALA A 131 -6.45 10.49 7.75
N PRO A 132 -6.20 11.57 8.49
CA PRO A 132 -4.91 12.26 8.43
C PRO A 132 -3.74 11.31 8.67
N GLY A 133 -2.70 11.43 7.86
CA GLY A 133 -1.52 10.58 7.93
C GLY A 133 -1.54 9.38 7.00
N PHE A 134 -2.71 9.01 6.47
CA PHE A 134 -2.80 7.90 5.51
C PHE A 134 -2.00 8.21 4.26
N THR A 135 -1.22 7.24 3.81
CA THR A 135 -0.57 7.28 2.50
C THR A 135 -0.31 5.86 2.01
N VAL A 136 0.10 5.73 0.76
CA VAL A 136 0.26 4.43 0.10
C VAL A 136 1.69 4.30 -0.43
N ILE A 137 2.30 3.14 -0.18
CA ILE A 137 3.53 2.72 -0.82
C ILE A 137 3.22 1.44 -1.58
N ALA A 138 3.46 1.42 -2.88
CA ALA A 138 3.33 0.21 -3.68
C ALA A 138 4.71 -0.22 -4.18
N THR A 139 4.97 -1.51 -4.15
CA THR A 139 6.23 -2.06 -4.66
C THR A 139 5.96 -2.95 -5.87
N ALA A 140 6.93 -3.04 -6.76
CA ALA A 140 6.86 -3.92 -7.92
C ALA A 140 8.26 -4.35 -8.33
N ASN A 141 8.34 -5.51 -8.94
CA ASN A 141 9.60 -6.04 -9.46
C ASN A 141 9.78 -5.64 -10.92
N THR A 142 11.00 -5.30 -11.31
CA THR A 142 11.33 -4.91 -12.68
C THR A 142 11.56 -6.09 -13.62
N LYS A 143 11.53 -7.31 -13.09
CA LYS A 143 11.74 -8.56 -13.87
C LYS A 143 13.08 -8.58 -14.60
N GLY A 144 14.10 -8.06 -13.95
CA GLY A 144 15.47 -8.06 -14.49
C GLY A 144 15.75 -6.96 -15.51
N LYS A 145 14.84 -6.04 -15.71
CA LYS A 145 15.05 -4.89 -16.58
C LYS A 145 15.38 -3.67 -15.74
N GLY A 146 16.48 -3.01 -16.04
CA GLY A 146 16.88 -1.79 -15.38
C GLY A 146 17.89 -2.00 -14.26
N SER A 147 18.00 -1.02 -13.38
CA SER A 147 18.97 -1.00 -12.30
C SER A 147 18.63 -1.99 -11.20
N ASP A 148 19.67 -2.49 -10.53
CA ASP A 148 19.52 -3.30 -9.32
C ASP A 148 19.02 -2.48 -8.14
N ASP A 149 19.10 -1.17 -8.24
CA ASP A 149 18.62 -0.26 -7.18
C ASP A 149 17.13 -0.02 -7.31
N GLY A 150 16.47 0.09 -6.17
CA GLY A 150 15.08 0.48 -6.13
C GLY A 150 14.89 1.88 -6.72
N ARG A 151 13.85 2.06 -7.52
CA ARG A 151 13.51 3.37 -8.08
C ARG A 151 12.40 4.00 -7.28
N PHE A 152 12.58 5.29 -7.02
CA PHE A 152 11.58 6.10 -6.35
C PHE A 152 10.79 6.89 -7.40
N ILE A 153 9.47 6.67 -7.43
CA ILE A 153 8.59 7.30 -8.41
C ILE A 153 7.46 8.01 -7.67
N GLY A 154 7.24 9.27 -8.01
CA GLY A 154 6.23 10.09 -7.34
C GLY A 154 4.79 9.78 -7.75
N THR A 155 3.84 10.48 -7.12
CA THR A 155 2.40 10.19 -7.18
C THR A 155 1.79 10.12 -8.57
N ASN A 156 2.11 11.07 -9.46
CA ASN A 156 1.52 11.10 -10.80
C ASN A 156 1.95 9.89 -11.62
N VAL A 157 3.20 9.49 -11.47
CA VAL A 157 3.75 8.34 -12.17
C VAL A 157 3.14 7.06 -11.61
N MET A 158 2.83 7.02 -10.32
CA MET A 158 2.16 5.88 -9.73
C MET A 158 0.77 5.65 -10.34
N ASN A 159 -0.02 6.70 -10.52
CA ASN A 159 -1.32 6.58 -11.16
C ASN A 159 -1.22 6.07 -12.58
N GLU A 160 -0.29 6.59 -13.36
CA GLU A 160 -0.05 6.12 -14.72
C GLU A 160 0.37 4.65 -14.73
N ALA A 161 1.31 4.27 -13.90
CA ALA A 161 1.79 2.90 -13.81
C ALA A 161 0.67 1.93 -13.41
N PHE A 162 -0.19 2.35 -12.50
CA PHE A 162 -1.32 1.54 -12.05
C PHE A 162 -2.35 1.37 -13.18
N LEU A 163 -2.68 2.43 -13.91
CA LEU A 163 -3.63 2.39 -15.01
C LEU A 163 -3.11 1.60 -16.20
N GLU A 164 -1.84 1.77 -16.55
CA GLU A 164 -1.24 1.05 -17.68
C GLU A 164 -1.23 -0.46 -17.46
N ARG A 165 -1.22 -0.89 -16.22
CA ARG A 165 -1.20 -2.31 -15.91
C ARG A 165 -2.54 -2.99 -16.23
N PHE A 166 -3.61 -2.26 -16.15
CA PHE A 166 -4.96 -2.75 -16.33
C PHE A 166 -5.70 -2.02 -17.44
#